data_f44cad5f3362dd884b116701601e7072
#
_entry.id   f44cad5f3362dd884b116701601e7072
#
_cell.length_a   1.000
_cell.length_b   1.000
_cell.length_c   1.000
_cell.angle_alpha   90.00
_cell.angle_beta   90.00
_cell.angle_gamma   90.00
#
_symmetry.space_group_name_H-M   'P 1'
#
loop_
_entity.id
_entity.type
_entity.pdbx_description
1 polymer ?
#
loop_
_entity_poly.entity_id
_entity_poly.type
_entity_poly.pdbx_seq_one_letter_code
_entity_poly.pdbx_strand_id
1 'polypeptide(L)'
;MNKALVKPRITRDTVIQYALITLGALVYALGQLFFIKPLHIPMGGINGISLVLNYAFSLPAGATALVLNIPLYFMGWRTIGRRFFYKTVYANVWTSIFMDALAGVVPGYSGEMLVAALYGGVVMGAGAGLIFRAGGTTGGTDIIAKWLYKKRDIAVGTTGFVINIFIIIASAFVYGNPDGALYALLTSFLNNQVIDRMVYGVDIQKKATIITNKPKEVSEAIMQQLGHGVTAMDAVGMYTGDQRTVLICAVRRHETSILKRIVMEQDQHAFMLLSEINEVFGQGFKNLGQ
;
A
#
# COMPACT_ATOMS: atom_id res chain seq x y z
N MET A 1 34.25 -21.99 -10.17
CA MET A 1 33.15 -21.54 -11.03
C MET A 1 32.98 -20.03 -10.87
N ASN A 2 33.44 -19.26 -11.86
CA ASN A 2 33.43 -17.80 -11.88
C ASN A 2 31.97 -17.27 -11.96
N LYS A 3 31.47 -16.65 -10.90
CA LYS A 3 30.31 -15.76 -10.99
C LYS A 3 30.79 -14.47 -11.65
N ALA A 4 30.63 -14.37 -12.96
CA ALA A 4 30.82 -13.12 -13.69
C ALA A 4 29.96 -12.04 -13.03
N LEU A 5 30.62 -10.98 -12.57
CA LEU A 5 29.99 -9.76 -12.08
C LEU A 5 29.25 -9.12 -13.26
N VAL A 6 27.97 -9.46 -13.42
CA VAL A 6 27.08 -8.76 -14.36
C VAL A 6 26.95 -7.33 -13.85
N LYS A 7 27.64 -6.38 -14.52
CA LYS A 7 27.45 -4.95 -14.28
C LYS A 7 25.96 -4.63 -14.44
N PRO A 8 25.32 -3.96 -13.48
CA PRO A 8 23.91 -3.60 -13.61
C PRO A 8 23.77 -2.66 -14.81
N ARG A 9 23.19 -3.14 -15.89
CA ARG A 9 22.73 -2.27 -16.99
C ARG A 9 21.61 -1.39 -16.41
N ILE A 10 21.83 -0.06 -16.45
CA ILE A 10 20.77 0.91 -16.15
C ILE A 10 19.74 0.75 -17.26
N THR A 11 18.62 0.12 -16.95
CA THR A 11 17.50 -0.04 -17.87
C THR A 11 16.57 1.15 -17.75
N ARG A 12 15.78 1.43 -18.80
CA ARG A 12 14.74 2.48 -18.80
C ARG A 12 13.84 2.36 -17.54
N ASP A 13 13.51 1.13 -17.16
CA ASP A 13 12.69 0.86 -15.96
C ASP A 13 13.37 1.31 -14.67
N THR A 14 14.69 1.16 -14.57
CA THR A 14 15.45 1.62 -13.41
C THR A 14 15.37 3.16 -13.28
N VAL A 15 15.53 3.88 -14.39
CA VAL A 15 15.43 5.35 -14.40
C VAL A 15 14.03 5.80 -13.98
N ILE A 16 12.99 5.18 -14.52
CA ILE A 16 11.60 5.48 -14.16
C ILE A 16 11.36 5.24 -12.67
N GLN A 17 11.86 4.14 -12.11
CA GLN A 17 11.70 3.84 -10.69
C GLN A 17 12.36 4.90 -9.80
N TYR A 18 13.58 5.34 -10.09
CA TYR A 18 14.24 6.40 -9.33
C TYR A 18 13.56 7.76 -9.50
N ALA A 19 13.05 8.09 -10.69
CA ALA A 19 12.26 9.30 -10.92
C ALA A 19 10.95 9.29 -10.09
N LEU A 20 10.25 8.15 -10.04
CA LEU A 20 9.06 7.98 -9.20
C LEU A 20 9.39 8.13 -7.71
N ILE A 21 10.53 7.60 -7.26
CA ILE A 21 10.98 7.77 -5.87
C ILE A 21 11.23 9.24 -5.55
N THR A 22 11.93 9.97 -6.44
CA THR A 22 12.21 11.39 -6.24
C THR A 22 10.92 12.23 -6.18
N LEU A 23 9.98 11.97 -7.13
CA LEU A 23 8.68 12.64 -7.13
C LEU A 23 7.88 12.29 -5.86
N GLY A 24 7.87 11.03 -5.46
CA GLY A 24 7.21 10.56 -4.25
C GLY A 24 7.78 11.21 -2.99
N ALA A 25 9.12 11.33 -2.91
CA ALA A 25 9.81 11.99 -1.81
C ALA A 25 9.45 13.47 -1.71
N LEU A 26 9.36 14.17 -2.85
CA LEU A 26 8.93 15.57 -2.91
C LEU A 26 7.49 15.74 -2.43
N VAL A 27 6.55 14.94 -2.97
CA VAL A 27 5.13 15.01 -2.59
C VAL A 27 4.95 14.69 -1.11
N TYR A 28 5.66 13.68 -0.59
CA TYR A 28 5.63 13.32 0.83
C TYR A 28 6.13 14.47 1.71
N ALA A 29 7.29 15.08 1.37
CA ALA A 29 7.86 16.20 2.11
C ALA A 29 6.94 17.42 2.09
N LEU A 30 6.34 17.75 0.93
CA LEU A 30 5.37 18.85 0.82
C LEU A 30 4.14 18.62 1.69
N GLY A 31 3.57 17.41 1.68
CA GLY A 31 2.44 17.07 2.55
C GLY A 31 2.78 17.26 4.03
N GLN A 32 3.96 16.85 4.43
CA GLN A 32 4.44 16.97 5.80
C GLN A 32 4.70 18.44 6.21
N LEU A 33 5.38 19.21 5.36
CA LEU A 33 5.72 20.61 5.63
C LEU A 33 4.51 21.54 5.59
N PHE A 34 3.58 21.29 4.67
CA PHE A 34 2.41 22.14 4.49
C PHE A 34 1.33 21.88 5.52
N PHE A 35 0.97 20.60 5.76
CA PHE A 35 -0.18 20.25 6.58
C PHE A 35 0.16 19.86 8.02
N ILE A 36 1.20 19.06 8.22
CA ILE A 36 1.46 18.38 9.49
C ILE A 36 2.30 19.21 10.43
N LYS A 37 3.46 19.66 9.95
CA LYS A 37 4.44 20.38 10.75
C LYS A 37 3.90 21.67 11.38
N PRO A 38 3.14 22.55 10.68
CA PRO A 38 2.69 23.82 11.23
C PRO A 38 1.71 23.69 12.38
N LEU A 39 0.89 22.65 12.36
CA LEU A 39 -0.13 22.39 13.38
C LEU A 39 0.35 21.42 14.48
N HIS A 40 1.64 21.08 14.49
CA HIS A 40 2.24 20.14 15.44
C HIS A 40 1.44 18.82 15.57
N ILE A 41 0.91 18.32 14.45
CA ILE A 41 0.22 17.03 14.44
C ILE A 41 1.28 15.94 14.67
N PRO A 42 1.16 15.13 15.73
CA PRO A 42 2.08 14.03 15.97
C PRO A 42 2.13 13.06 14.78
N MET A 43 3.25 12.45 14.55
CA MET A 43 3.41 11.44 13.50
C MET A 43 3.94 10.14 14.07
N GLY A 44 3.62 9.05 13.40
CA GLY A 44 4.25 7.77 13.66
C GLY A 44 5.61 7.62 12.99
N GLY A 45 6.30 6.55 13.31
CA GLY A 45 7.57 6.18 12.69
C GLY A 45 8.74 7.09 13.08
N ILE A 46 9.86 6.87 12.42
CA ILE A 46 11.09 7.66 12.63
C ILE A 46 10.87 9.13 12.24
N ASN A 47 10.04 9.41 11.25
CA ASN A 47 9.71 10.77 10.87
C ASN A 47 8.97 11.50 12.01
N GLY A 48 8.09 10.82 12.75
CA GLY A 48 7.46 11.36 13.95
C GLY A 48 8.49 11.73 15.02
N ILE A 49 9.40 10.81 15.31
CA ILE A 49 10.49 11.07 16.28
C ILE A 49 11.35 12.24 15.82
N SER A 50 11.68 12.36 14.53
CA SER A 50 12.49 13.47 14.00
C SER A 50 11.79 14.82 14.13
N LEU A 51 10.46 14.87 13.95
CA LEU A 51 9.68 16.09 14.16
C LEU A 51 9.61 16.49 15.64
N VAL A 52 9.48 15.50 16.56
CA VAL A 52 9.55 15.76 18.00
C VAL A 52 10.90 16.39 18.38
N LEU A 53 12.00 15.82 17.85
CA LEU A 53 13.34 16.36 18.09
C LEU A 53 13.56 17.74 17.42
N ASN A 54 12.95 17.98 16.26
CA ASN A 54 12.92 19.29 15.64
C ASN A 54 12.21 20.32 16.52
N TYR A 55 11.07 19.97 17.06
CA TYR A 55 10.30 20.83 17.95
C TYR A 55 11.04 21.12 19.28
N ALA A 56 11.57 20.08 19.93
CA ALA A 56 12.20 20.18 21.24
C ALA A 56 13.59 20.81 21.21
N PHE A 57 14.39 20.57 20.15
CA PHE A 57 15.80 20.92 20.08
C PHE A 57 16.17 21.72 18.83
N SER A 58 15.22 22.11 17.99
CA SER A 58 15.43 22.82 16.71
C SER A 58 16.37 22.10 15.74
N LEU A 59 16.50 20.77 15.86
CA LEU A 59 17.32 19.98 14.94
C LEU A 59 16.66 19.88 13.57
N PRO A 60 17.42 19.87 12.44
CA PRO A 60 16.86 19.69 11.10
C PRO A 60 16.11 18.35 11.02
N ALA A 61 14.80 18.39 10.73
CA ALA A 61 13.95 17.20 10.79
C ALA A 61 14.36 16.13 9.78
N GLY A 62 14.74 16.53 8.55
CA GLY A 62 15.18 15.62 7.52
C GLY A 62 16.49 14.92 7.87
N ALA A 63 17.52 15.69 8.28
CA ALA A 63 18.81 15.13 8.68
C ALA A 63 18.67 14.21 9.90
N THR A 64 17.85 14.60 10.88
CA THR A 64 17.57 13.78 12.07
C THR A 64 16.90 12.45 11.69
N ALA A 65 15.90 12.48 10.80
CA ALA A 65 15.25 11.29 10.30
C ALA A 65 16.24 10.36 9.58
N LEU A 66 17.14 10.93 8.78
CA LEU A 66 18.16 10.16 8.06
C LEU A 66 19.10 9.42 9.02
N VAL A 67 19.61 10.11 10.04
CA VAL A 67 20.53 9.55 11.05
C VAL A 67 19.84 8.44 11.84
N LEU A 68 18.63 8.67 12.32
CA LEU A 68 17.86 7.67 13.07
C LEU A 68 17.50 6.41 12.24
N ASN A 69 17.45 6.56 10.91
CA ASN A 69 17.21 5.42 10.02
C ASN A 69 18.46 4.55 9.75
N ILE A 70 19.67 5.01 10.06
CA ILE A 70 20.91 4.25 9.76
C ILE A 70 20.87 2.81 10.28
N PRO A 71 20.54 2.54 11.56
CA PRO A 71 20.46 1.17 12.06
C PRO A 71 19.39 0.33 11.35
N LEU A 72 18.27 0.95 10.98
CA LEU A 72 17.19 0.29 10.27
C LEU A 72 17.56 -0.05 8.83
N TYR A 73 18.33 0.81 8.16
CA TYR A 73 18.87 0.53 6.83
C TYR A 73 19.77 -0.71 6.85
N PHE A 74 20.63 -0.83 7.86
CA PHE A 74 21.51 -1.98 8.00
C PHE A 74 20.72 -3.28 8.25
N MET A 75 19.66 -3.19 9.05
CA MET A 75 18.72 -4.29 9.26
C MET A 75 18.02 -4.68 7.96
N GLY A 76 17.49 -3.71 7.21
CA GLY A 76 16.80 -3.92 5.94
C GLY A 76 17.70 -4.54 4.86
N TRP A 77 18.96 -4.10 4.80
CA TRP A 77 19.94 -4.69 3.88
C TRP A 77 20.13 -6.19 4.12
N ARG A 78 20.31 -6.58 5.39
CA ARG A 78 20.54 -7.99 5.74
C ARG A 78 19.31 -8.87 5.55
N THR A 79 18.10 -8.32 5.72
CA THR A 79 16.88 -9.12 5.81
C THR A 79 16.03 -9.12 4.55
N ILE A 80 15.95 -7.99 3.85
CA ILE A 80 15.07 -7.83 2.69
C ILE A 80 15.87 -7.97 1.38
N GLY A 81 16.98 -7.25 1.26
CA GLY A 81 17.88 -7.36 0.11
C GLY A 81 18.46 -6.05 -0.37
N ARG A 82 19.51 -6.14 -1.21
CA ARG A 82 20.31 -4.99 -1.66
C ARG A 82 19.52 -3.98 -2.49
N ARG A 83 18.65 -4.43 -3.42
CA ARG A 83 17.87 -3.54 -4.29
C ARG A 83 16.91 -2.67 -3.49
N PHE A 84 16.22 -3.28 -2.53
CA PHE A 84 15.32 -2.57 -1.62
C PHE A 84 16.08 -1.54 -0.79
N PHE A 85 17.23 -1.92 -0.23
CA PHE A 85 18.09 -1.04 0.56
C PHE A 85 18.47 0.23 -0.21
N TYR A 86 19.04 0.10 -1.42
CA TYR A 86 19.47 1.28 -2.20
C TYR A 86 18.30 2.22 -2.53
N LYS A 87 17.14 1.69 -2.89
CA LYS A 87 15.96 2.49 -3.18
C LYS A 87 15.41 3.19 -1.94
N THR A 88 15.42 2.50 -0.81
CA THR A 88 14.95 3.06 0.47
C THR A 88 15.89 4.18 0.96
N VAL A 89 17.20 3.95 0.93
CA VAL A 89 18.17 4.99 1.27
C VAL A 89 18.04 6.19 0.35
N TYR A 90 17.94 5.96 -0.96
CA TYR A 90 17.73 7.02 -1.95
C TYR A 90 16.46 7.83 -1.68
N ALA A 91 15.33 7.14 -1.39
CA ALA A 91 14.06 7.78 -1.06
C ALA A 91 14.19 8.67 0.19
N ASN A 92 14.83 8.16 1.25
CA ASN A 92 14.98 8.89 2.50
C ASN A 92 15.95 10.07 2.37
N VAL A 93 17.04 9.93 1.62
CA VAL A 93 17.96 11.05 1.33
C VAL A 93 17.21 12.19 0.65
N TRP A 94 16.46 11.90 -0.41
CA TRP A 94 15.69 12.94 -1.11
C TRP A 94 14.58 13.52 -0.26
N THR A 95 13.86 12.70 0.51
CA THR A 95 12.85 13.20 1.45
C THR A 95 13.48 14.15 2.47
N SER A 96 14.63 13.79 3.04
CA SER A 96 15.35 14.63 4.00
C SER A 96 15.80 15.95 3.39
N ILE A 97 16.39 15.90 2.18
CA ILE A 97 16.80 17.11 1.45
C ILE A 97 15.59 18.03 1.19
N PHE A 98 14.48 17.48 0.70
CA PHE A 98 13.29 18.28 0.45
C PHE A 98 12.69 18.84 1.73
N MET A 99 12.67 18.06 2.81
CA MET A 99 12.17 18.54 4.10
C MET A 99 12.96 19.71 4.64
N ASP A 100 14.29 19.62 4.61
CA ASP A 100 15.15 20.67 5.19
C ASP A 100 15.26 21.87 4.24
N ALA A 101 15.40 21.66 2.93
CA ALA A 101 15.51 22.75 1.95
C ALA A 101 14.21 23.55 1.78
N LEU A 102 13.07 22.91 1.89
CA LEU A 102 11.75 23.54 1.69
C LEU A 102 11.12 24.03 2.99
N ALA A 103 11.69 23.72 4.15
CA ALA A 103 11.12 24.06 5.46
C ALA A 103 10.88 25.56 5.68
N GLY A 104 11.70 26.44 5.06
CA GLY A 104 11.58 27.89 5.14
C GLY A 104 10.82 28.53 3.97
N VAL A 105 10.49 27.76 2.93
CA VAL A 105 9.89 28.26 1.68
C VAL A 105 8.42 27.90 1.58
N VAL A 106 8.04 26.70 2.04
CA VAL A 106 6.65 26.21 1.99
C VAL A 106 5.84 26.93 3.06
N PRO A 107 4.78 27.69 2.68
CA PRO A 107 3.89 28.29 3.66
C PRO A 107 3.15 27.18 4.41
N GLY A 108 3.11 27.29 5.74
CA GLY A 108 2.37 26.33 6.57
C GLY A 108 0.87 26.57 6.47
N TYR A 109 0.09 25.50 6.46
CA TYR A 109 -1.35 25.56 6.59
C TYR A 109 -1.74 26.01 8.02
N SER A 110 -2.57 27.03 8.13
CA SER A 110 -2.98 27.64 9.40
C SER A 110 -4.49 27.48 9.71
N GLY A 111 -5.17 26.61 8.96
CA GLY A 111 -6.59 26.34 9.15
C GLY A 111 -6.88 25.22 10.15
N GLU A 112 -8.01 24.55 9.98
CA GLU A 112 -8.48 23.51 10.89
C GLU A 112 -7.60 22.25 10.87
N MET A 113 -7.33 21.70 12.05
CA MET A 113 -6.51 20.51 12.23
C MET A 113 -7.10 19.26 11.54
N LEU A 114 -8.44 19.15 11.49
CA LEU A 114 -9.12 18.08 10.78
C LEU A 114 -8.80 18.10 9.28
N VAL A 115 -8.85 19.28 8.66
CA VAL A 115 -8.56 19.47 7.24
C VAL A 115 -7.09 19.12 6.96
N ALA A 116 -6.19 19.58 7.83
CA ALA A 116 -4.77 19.25 7.73
C ALA A 116 -4.51 17.74 7.84
N ALA A 117 -5.18 17.06 8.77
CA ALA A 117 -5.05 15.62 8.95
C ALA A 117 -5.55 14.83 7.73
N LEU A 118 -6.70 15.23 7.16
CA LEU A 118 -7.29 14.57 5.99
C LEU A 118 -6.40 14.75 4.75
N TYR A 119 -6.13 15.99 4.37
CA TYR A 119 -5.34 16.28 3.16
C TYR A 119 -3.87 15.90 3.33
N GLY A 120 -3.31 16.14 4.52
CA GLY A 120 -1.94 15.72 4.84
C GLY A 120 -1.77 14.22 4.70
N GLY A 121 -2.70 13.42 5.25
CA GLY A 121 -2.70 11.96 5.14
C GLY A 121 -2.78 11.49 3.69
N VAL A 122 -3.66 12.10 2.88
CA VAL A 122 -3.82 11.75 1.46
C VAL A 122 -2.57 12.12 0.64
N VAL A 123 -2.06 13.34 0.79
CA VAL A 123 -0.88 13.82 0.03
C VAL A 123 0.37 13.03 0.40
N MET A 124 0.62 12.83 1.70
CA MET A 124 1.73 12.01 2.16
C MET A 124 1.58 10.56 1.71
N GLY A 125 0.38 10.00 1.78
CA GLY A 125 0.08 8.65 1.30
C GLY A 125 0.34 8.49 -0.20
N ALA A 126 0.01 9.50 -1.00
CA ALA A 126 0.33 9.50 -2.42
C ALA A 126 1.86 9.52 -2.66
N GLY A 127 2.59 10.38 -1.95
CA GLY A 127 4.05 10.42 -2.02
C GLY A 127 4.69 9.10 -1.60
N ALA A 128 4.32 8.56 -0.45
CA ALA A 128 4.80 7.27 0.04
C ALA A 128 4.42 6.13 -0.92
N GLY A 129 3.19 6.11 -1.43
CA GLY A 129 2.71 5.11 -2.38
C GLY A 129 3.54 5.04 -3.66
N LEU A 130 3.98 6.20 -4.20
CA LEU A 130 4.93 6.25 -5.34
C LEU A 130 6.26 5.59 -4.99
N ILE A 131 6.80 5.86 -3.79
CA ILE A 131 8.06 5.26 -3.32
C ILE A 131 7.91 3.74 -3.17
N PHE A 132 6.82 3.28 -2.53
CA PHE A 132 6.55 1.84 -2.34
C PHE A 132 6.36 1.11 -3.67
N ARG A 133 5.61 1.71 -4.61
CA ARG A 133 5.40 1.15 -5.95
C ARG A 133 6.70 1.01 -6.74
N ALA A 134 7.64 1.91 -6.54
CA ALA A 134 8.98 1.83 -7.13
C ALA A 134 9.90 0.81 -6.42
N GLY A 135 9.43 0.17 -5.34
CA GLY A 135 10.13 -0.87 -4.58
C GLY A 135 11.06 -0.34 -3.49
N GLY A 136 10.88 0.93 -3.06
CA GLY A 136 11.48 1.50 -1.86
C GLY A 136 10.50 1.54 -0.68
N THR A 137 10.83 2.32 0.34
CA THR A 137 9.95 2.71 1.46
C THR A 137 10.39 4.05 2.01
N THR A 138 9.52 4.71 2.76
CA THR A 138 9.84 5.93 3.50
C THR A 138 10.79 5.69 4.69
N GLY A 139 11.26 4.45 4.88
CA GLY A 139 12.15 4.06 5.98
C GLY A 139 11.40 3.83 7.29
N GLY A 140 12.15 3.93 8.40
CA GLY A 140 11.56 3.88 9.72
C GLY A 140 10.93 2.54 10.08
N THR A 141 9.78 2.62 10.73
CA THR A 141 9.01 1.47 11.23
C THR A 141 8.58 0.50 10.14
N ASP A 142 8.47 0.96 8.89
CA ASP A 142 8.12 0.12 7.73
C ASP A 142 9.17 -0.98 7.46
N ILE A 143 10.45 -0.68 7.74
CA ILE A 143 11.53 -1.68 7.63
C ILE A 143 11.36 -2.76 8.68
N ILE A 144 11.01 -2.37 9.92
CA ILE A 144 10.75 -3.28 11.02
C ILE A 144 9.52 -4.14 10.70
N ALA A 145 8.44 -3.52 10.23
CA ALA A 145 7.21 -4.22 9.87
C ALA A 145 7.46 -5.26 8.75
N LYS A 146 8.22 -4.89 7.73
CA LYS A 146 8.60 -5.80 6.64
C LYS A 146 9.52 -6.94 7.10
N TRP A 147 10.39 -6.69 8.07
CA TRP A 147 11.23 -7.71 8.68
C TRP A 147 10.40 -8.70 9.52
N LEU A 148 9.47 -8.21 10.33
CA LEU A 148 8.56 -9.04 11.13
C LEU A 148 7.65 -9.90 10.24
N TYR A 149 7.13 -9.34 9.16
CA TYR A 149 6.39 -10.09 8.17
C TYR A 149 7.21 -11.27 7.62
N LYS A 150 8.46 -11.01 7.20
CA LYS A 150 9.32 -12.06 6.65
C LYS A 150 9.70 -13.14 7.68
N LYS A 151 9.78 -12.80 8.98
CA LYS A 151 10.24 -13.70 10.04
C LYS A 151 9.11 -14.41 10.78
N ARG A 152 7.96 -13.78 10.93
CA ARG A 152 6.85 -14.22 11.79
C ARG A 152 5.51 -14.26 11.07
N ASP A 153 5.48 -13.88 9.80
CA ASP A 153 4.26 -13.77 8.98
C ASP A 153 3.19 -12.82 9.58
N ILE A 154 3.65 -11.83 10.38
CA ILE A 154 2.78 -10.81 10.96
C ILE A 154 2.54 -9.73 9.91
N ALA A 155 1.29 -9.40 9.62
CA ALA A 155 0.92 -8.40 8.62
C ALA A 155 1.68 -7.07 8.81
N VAL A 156 2.24 -6.54 7.72
CA VAL A 156 3.04 -5.31 7.73
C VAL A 156 2.26 -4.14 8.30
N GLY A 157 1.01 -3.96 7.87
CA GLY A 157 0.13 -2.90 8.35
C GLY A 157 -0.15 -2.97 9.84
N THR A 158 -0.42 -4.17 10.38
CA THR A 158 -0.66 -4.37 11.81
C THR A 158 0.55 -4.00 12.65
N THR A 159 1.74 -4.46 12.26
CA THR A 159 2.99 -4.16 12.98
C THR A 159 3.30 -2.67 12.94
N GLY A 160 3.22 -2.06 11.76
CA GLY A 160 3.45 -0.62 11.58
C GLY A 160 2.46 0.22 12.39
N PHE A 161 1.19 -0.14 12.38
CA PHE A 161 0.15 0.54 13.14
C PHE A 161 0.42 0.50 14.66
N VAL A 162 0.72 -0.67 15.21
CA VAL A 162 1.01 -0.83 16.64
C VAL A 162 2.22 0.00 17.06
N ILE A 163 3.32 -0.06 16.32
CA ILE A 163 4.52 0.74 16.61
C ILE A 163 4.20 2.24 16.53
N ASN A 164 3.45 2.65 15.51
CA ASN A 164 3.09 4.05 15.30
C ASN A 164 2.20 4.61 16.42
N ILE A 165 1.27 3.83 16.98
CA ILE A 165 0.45 4.25 18.12
C ILE A 165 1.34 4.70 19.29
N PHE A 166 2.35 3.91 19.68
CA PHE A 166 3.23 4.28 20.78
C PHE A 166 4.01 5.57 20.49
N ILE A 167 4.49 5.74 19.27
CA ILE A 167 5.23 6.95 18.87
C ILE A 167 4.30 8.17 18.84
N ILE A 168 3.08 8.02 18.33
CA ILE A 168 2.08 9.11 18.28
C ILE A 168 1.71 9.55 19.69
N ILE A 169 1.44 8.61 20.60
CA ILE A 169 1.12 8.93 22.01
C ILE A 169 2.30 9.67 22.67
N ALA A 170 3.52 9.15 22.54
CA ALA A 170 4.71 9.81 23.10
C ALA A 170 4.91 11.22 22.51
N SER A 171 4.70 11.39 21.21
CA SER A 171 4.79 12.69 20.52
C SER A 171 3.75 13.68 21.02
N ALA A 172 2.52 13.22 21.27
CA ALA A 172 1.42 14.06 21.78
C ALA A 172 1.75 14.66 23.16
N PHE A 173 2.38 13.89 24.02
CA PHE A 173 2.85 14.41 25.32
C PHE A 173 3.91 15.49 25.16
N VAL A 174 4.86 15.34 24.24
CA VAL A 174 5.91 16.33 23.99
C VAL A 174 5.36 17.62 23.40
N TYR A 175 4.39 17.53 22.50
CA TYR A 175 3.75 18.69 21.90
C TYR A 175 2.74 19.37 22.85
N GLY A 176 2.33 18.71 23.95
CA GLY A 176 1.29 19.21 24.84
C GLY A 176 -0.08 19.28 24.16
N ASN A 177 -0.31 18.50 23.12
CA ASN A 177 -1.53 18.49 22.31
C ASN A 177 -2.11 17.05 22.22
N PRO A 178 -2.87 16.61 23.21
CA PRO A 178 -3.48 15.28 23.21
C PRO A 178 -4.54 15.11 22.11
N ASP A 179 -5.26 16.18 21.74
CA ASP A 179 -6.22 16.13 20.63
C ASP A 179 -5.50 15.88 19.29
N GLY A 180 -4.28 16.40 19.16
CA GLY A 180 -3.42 16.15 18.02
C GLY A 180 -3.13 14.66 17.78
N ALA A 181 -3.14 13.83 18.83
CA ALA A 181 -2.96 12.39 18.68
C ALA A 181 -4.11 11.73 17.91
N LEU A 182 -5.35 12.19 18.10
CA LEU A 182 -6.49 11.67 17.36
C LEU A 182 -6.39 12.02 15.87
N TYR A 183 -6.00 13.25 15.56
CA TYR A 183 -5.76 13.68 14.18
C TYR A 183 -4.56 12.96 13.56
N ALA A 184 -3.54 12.67 14.36
CA ALA A 184 -2.38 11.86 13.91
C ALA A 184 -2.78 10.43 13.55
N LEU A 185 -3.64 9.80 14.32
CA LEU A 185 -4.20 8.48 14.00
C LEU A 185 -5.02 8.52 12.71
N LEU A 186 -5.84 9.55 12.52
CA LEU A 186 -6.60 9.76 11.30
C LEU A 186 -5.69 9.96 10.09
N THR A 187 -4.67 10.82 10.22
CA THR A 187 -3.63 11.04 9.19
C THR A 187 -2.92 9.74 8.83
N SER A 188 -2.51 8.98 9.83
CA SER A 188 -1.82 7.70 9.63
C SER A 188 -2.72 6.66 8.95
N PHE A 189 -3.99 6.60 9.34
CA PHE A 189 -4.97 5.72 8.70
C PHE A 189 -5.15 6.06 7.22
N LEU A 190 -5.38 7.34 6.89
CA LEU A 190 -5.55 7.78 5.49
C LEU A 190 -4.28 7.56 4.67
N ASN A 191 -3.12 7.89 5.24
CA ASN A 191 -1.83 7.64 4.60
C ASN A 191 -1.68 6.17 4.20
N ASN A 192 -1.96 5.24 5.11
CA ASN A 192 -1.88 3.80 4.85
C ASN A 192 -2.91 3.35 3.81
N GLN A 193 -4.15 3.85 3.86
CA GLN A 193 -5.18 3.53 2.87
C GLN A 193 -4.79 3.97 1.45
N VAL A 194 -4.17 5.15 1.32
CA VAL A 194 -3.70 5.64 0.02
C VAL A 194 -2.50 4.82 -0.46
N ILE A 195 -1.55 4.49 0.43
CA ILE A 195 -0.42 3.62 0.10
C ILE A 195 -0.93 2.28 -0.43
N ASP A 196 -1.83 1.62 0.30
CA ASP A 196 -2.35 0.31 -0.08
C ASP A 196 -3.04 0.36 -1.45
N ARG A 197 -3.86 1.37 -1.70
CA ARG A 197 -4.52 1.57 -3.00
C ARG A 197 -3.53 1.81 -4.13
N MET A 198 -2.44 2.53 -3.88
CA MET A 198 -1.42 2.81 -4.88
C MET A 198 -0.51 1.60 -5.17
N VAL A 199 -0.20 0.80 -4.15
CA VAL A 199 0.69 -0.36 -4.26
C VAL A 199 -0.03 -1.58 -4.80
N TYR A 200 -1.18 -1.91 -4.22
CA TYR A 200 -1.95 -3.11 -4.57
C TYR A 200 -3.01 -2.87 -5.64
N GLY A 201 -3.32 -1.59 -5.93
CA GLY A 201 -4.39 -1.21 -6.85
C GLY A 201 -5.77 -1.33 -6.23
N VAL A 202 -6.78 -0.95 -7.03
CA VAL A 202 -8.21 -1.08 -6.68
C VAL A 202 -8.77 -2.39 -7.22
N ASP A 203 -7.94 -3.18 -7.91
CA ASP A 203 -8.35 -4.43 -8.56
C ASP A 203 -8.51 -5.56 -7.52
N ILE A 204 -9.52 -5.40 -6.67
CA ILE A 204 -10.05 -6.49 -5.86
C ILE A 204 -10.71 -7.45 -6.85
N GLN A 205 -10.11 -8.62 -6.99
CA GLN A 205 -10.68 -9.66 -7.82
C GLN A 205 -11.75 -10.39 -7.02
N LYS A 206 -12.76 -10.88 -7.73
CA LYS A 206 -13.86 -11.64 -7.14
C LYS A 206 -13.86 -13.05 -7.72
N LYS A 207 -14.00 -14.04 -6.84
CA LYS A 207 -14.34 -15.41 -7.22
C LYS A 207 -15.85 -15.49 -7.33
N ALA A 208 -16.35 -15.76 -8.50
CA ALA A 208 -17.74 -16.13 -8.69
C ALA A 208 -17.87 -17.66 -8.63
N THR A 209 -18.75 -18.11 -7.78
CA THR A 209 -19.20 -19.50 -7.72
C THR A 209 -20.66 -19.51 -8.15
N ILE A 210 -20.97 -20.14 -9.28
CA ILE A 210 -22.29 -20.11 -9.92
C ILE A 210 -22.83 -21.54 -9.96
N ILE A 211 -23.97 -21.76 -9.35
CA ILE A 211 -24.68 -23.07 -9.36
C ILE A 211 -25.83 -22.93 -10.35
N THR A 212 -25.81 -23.71 -11.44
CA THR A 212 -26.72 -23.55 -12.56
C THR A 212 -27.11 -24.90 -13.15
N ASN A 213 -28.28 -24.93 -13.78
CA ASN A 213 -28.75 -26.05 -14.58
C ASN A 213 -28.38 -25.92 -16.08
N LYS A 214 -27.81 -24.76 -16.46
CA LYS A 214 -27.39 -24.46 -17.83
C LYS A 214 -25.89 -24.12 -17.91
N PRO A 215 -25.01 -25.08 -17.51
CA PRO A 215 -23.58 -24.77 -17.35
C PRO A 215 -22.90 -24.40 -18.66
N LYS A 216 -23.29 -24.99 -19.78
CA LYS A 216 -22.70 -24.71 -21.08
C LYS A 216 -23.02 -23.27 -21.55
N GLU A 217 -24.29 -22.90 -21.52
CA GLU A 217 -24.76 -21.59 -21.96
C GLU A 217 -24.15 -20.47 -21.11
N VAL A 218 -24.15 -20.66 -19.80
CA VAL A 218 -23.56 -19.68 -18.86
C VAL A 218 -22.05 -19.57 -19.05
N SER A 219 -21.33 -20.69 -19.17
CA SER A 219 -19.87 -20.65 -19.33
C SER A 219 -19.44 -20.07 -20.68
N GLU A 220 -20.12 -20.42 -21.77
CA GLU A 220 -19.85 -19.86 -23.09
C GLU A 220 -20.09 -18.34 -23.13
N ALA A 221 -21.20 -17.88 -22.54
CA ALA A 221 -21.50 -16.45 -22.47
C ALA A 221 -20.46 -15.67 -21.63
N ILE A 222 -19.98 -16.24 -20.52
CA ILE A 222 -18.92 -15.63 -19.72
C ILE A 222 -17.61 -15.55 -20.52
N MET A 223 -17.21 -16.64 -21.15
CA MET A 223 -15.98 -16.67 -21.97
C MET A 223 -16.02 -15.71 -23.14
N GLN A 224 -17.18 -15.61 -23.83
CA GLN A 224 -17.35 -14.73 -25.00
C GLN A 224 -17.40 -13.25 -24.61
N GLN A 225 -18.12 -12.88 -23.54
CA GLN A 225 -18.35 -11.47 -23.20
C GLN A 225 -17.27 -10.89 -22.27
N LEU A 226 -16.68 -11.70 -21.36
CA LEU A 226 -15.70 -11.25 -20.40
C LEU A 226 -14.27 -11.73 -20.71
N GLY A 227 -14.11 -12.74 -21.57
CA GLY A 227 -12.79 -13.28 -21.90
C GLY A 227 -12.11 -14.04 -20.75
N HIS A 228 -12.86 -14.42 -19.72
CA HIS A 228 -12.33 -15.14 -18.56
C HIS A 228 -12.60 -16.64 -18.67
N GLY A 229 -11.63 -17.45 -18.21
CA GLY A 229 -11.79 -18.90 -18.11
C GLY A 229 -12.82 -19.27 -17.04
N VAL A 230 -13.57 -20.34 -17.32
CA VAL A 230 -14.58 -20.91 -16.40
C VAL A 230 -14.24 -22.35 -16.15
N THR A 231 -14.23 -22.75 -14.88
CA THR A 231 -14.04 -24.15 -14.47
C THR A 231 -15.36 -24.71 -13.98
N ALA A 232 -15.78 -25.87 -14.51
CA ALA A 232 -16.98 -26.57 -14.08
C ALA A 232 -16.61 -27.70 -13.12
N MET A 233 -17.47 -27.92 -12.10
CA MET A 233 -17.37 -29.00 -11.14
C MET A 233 -18.77 -29.65 -10.98
N ASP A 234 -18.84 -30.96 -10.98
CA ASP A 234 -20.09 -31.68 -10.70
C ASP A 234 -20.41 -31.64 -9.20
N ALA A 235 -21.65 -31.39 -8.88
CA ALA A 235 -22.14 -31.30 -7.51
C ALA A 235 -23.55 -31.93 -7.40
N VAL A 236 -23.96 -32.24 -6.17
CA VAL A 236 -25.30 -32.75 -5.88
C VAL A 236 -25.98 -31.78 -4.91
N GLY A 237 -27.18 -31.34 -5.25
CA GLY A 237 -28.03 -30.55 -4.37
C GLY A 237 -28.55 -31.42 -3.21
N MET A 238 -28.03 -31.24 -2.01
CA MET A 238 -28.35 -32.13 -0.87
C MET A 238 -29.80 -32.08 -0.42
N TYR A 239 -30.50 -30.99 -0.73
CA TYR A 239 -31.92 -30.87 -0.37
C TYR A 239 -32.85 -31.64 -1.35
N THR A 240 -32.56 -31.59 -2.66
CA THR A 240 -33.38 -32.19 -3.69
C THR A 240 -32.81 -33.50 -4.23
N GLY A 241 -31.52 -33.78 -4.01
CA GLY A 241 -30.81 -34.92 -4.62
C GLY A 241 -30.44 -34.71 -6.09
N ASP A 242 -30.74 -33.54 -6.66
CA ASP A 242 -30.50 -33.26 -8.08
C ASP A 242 -29.00 -33.06 -8.39
N GLN A 243 -28.60 -33.52 -9.57
CA GLN A 243 -27.29 -33.21 -10.14
C GLN A 243 -27.25 -31.72 -10.51
N ARG A 244 -26.20 -31.05 -10.10
CA ARG A 244 -25.95 -29.62 -10.35
C ARG A 244 -24.51 -29.41 -10.87
N THR A 245 -24.30 -28.39 -11.64
CA THR A 245 -22.93 -27.98 -12.00
C THR A 245 -22.60 -26.68 -11.31
N VAL A 246 -21.43 -26.65 -10.69
CA VAL A 246 -20.83 -25.45 -10.09
C VAL A 246 -19.80 -24.90 -11.03
N LEU A 247 -20.01 -23.69 -11.52
CA LEU A 247 -19.05 -22.94 -12.32
C LEU A 247 -18.25 -22.02 -11.42
N ILE A 248 -16.93 -22.02 -11.58
CA ILE A 248 -16.02 -21.14 -10.87
C ILE A 248 -15.29 -20.29 -11.89
N CYS A 249 -15.34 -18.96 -11.72
CA CYS A 249 -14.54 -18.01 -12.50
C CYS A 249 -14.01 -16.89 -11.63
N ALA A 250 -12.86 -16.35 -12.01
CA ALA A 250 -12.30 -15.15 -11.43
C ALA A 250 -12.64 -13.96 -12.34
N VAL A 251 -13.17 -12.88 -11.77
CA VAL A 251 -13.54 -11.67 -12.50
C VAL A 251 -13.03 -10.44 -11.75
N ARG A 252 -12.83 -9.32 -12.44
CA ARG A 252 -12.50 -8.06 -11.80
C ARG A 252 -13.73 -7.46 -11.13
N ARG A 253 -13.51 -6.68 -10.08
CA ARG A 253 -14.61 -6.06 -9.32
C ARG A 253 -15.60 -5.27 -10.21
N HIS A 254 -15.10 -4.54 -11.20
CA HIS A 254 -15.95 -3.75 -12.10
C HIS A 254 -16.76 -4.61 -13.09
N GLU A 255 -16.36 -5.86 -13.32
CA GLU A 255 -17.04 -6.82 -14.20
C GLU A 255 -18.18 -7.58 -13.51
N THR A 256 -18.28 -7.48 -12.17
CA THR A 256 -19.30 -8.20 -11.39
C THR A 256 -20.74 -7.90 -11.83
N SER A 257 -21.03 -6.67 -12.20
CA SER A 257 -22.36 -6.28 -12.67
C SER A 257 -22.69 -6.88 -14.04
N ILE A 258 -21.68 -6.97 -14.90
CA ILE A 258 -21.80 -7.61 -16.23
C ILE A 258 -21.99 -9.12 -16.04
N LEU A 259 -21.17 -9.74 -15.19
CA LEU A 259 -21.29 -11.16 -14.87
C LEU A 259 -22.69 -11.51 -14.34
N LYS A 260 -23.24 -10.71 -13.41
CA LYS A 260 -24.61 -10.91 -12.91
C LYS A 260 -25.64 -10.90 -14.03
N ARG A 261 -25.54 -9.94 -14.94
CA ARG A 261 -26.43 -9.84 -16.09
C ARG A 261 -26.32 -11.07 -16.98
N ILE A 262 -25.10 -11.49 -17.34
CA ILE A 262 -24.86 -12.67 -18.18
C ILE A 262 -25.51 -13.91 -17.56
N VAL A 263 -25.28 -14.13 -16.26
CA VAL A 263 -25.83 -15.31 -15.58
C VAL A 263 -27.36 -15.30 -15.58
N MET A 264 -27.96 -14.14 -15.23
CA MET A 264 -29.42 -14.01 -15.18
C MET A 264 -30.10 -14.11 -16.55
N GLU A 265 -29.44 -13.67 -17.62
CA GLU A 265 -29.94 -13.81 -18.99
C GLU A 265 -29.97 -15.28 -19.44
N GLN A 266 -29.02 -16.10 -19.01
CA GLN A 266 -28.93 -17.49 -19.41
C GLN A 266 -29.74 -18.42 -18.48
N ASP A 267 -29.70 -18.17 -17.16
CA ASP A 267 -30.40 -18.95 -16.17
C ASP A 267 -30.91 -18.09 -15.03
N GLN A 268 -32.20 -17.77 -15.05
CA GLN A 268 -32.86 -16.96 -14.01
C GLN A 268 -32.91 -17.64 -12.63
N HIS A 269 -32.73 -18.97 -12.58
CA HIS A 269 -32.71 -19.73 -11.34
C HIS A 269 -31.29 -20.05 -10.85
N ALA A 270 -30.27 -19.53 -11.53
CA ALA A 270 -28.89 -19.71 -11.09
C ALA A 270 -28.65 -19.06 -9.72
N PHE A 271 -27.91 -19.75 -8.88
CA PHE A 271 -27.46 -19.24 -7.61
C PHE A 271 -25.98 -18.83 -7.70
N MET A 272 -25.68 -17.57 -7.40
CA MET A 272 -24.33 -17.05 -7.53
C MET A 272 -23.81 -16.47 -6.23
N LEU A 273 -22.62 -16.91 -5.80
CA LEU A 273 -21.84 -16.39 -4.69
C LEU A 273 -20.65 -15.61 -5.22
N LEU A 274 -20.40 -14.45 -4.63
CA LEU A 274 -19.22 -13.63 -4.92
C LEU A 274 -18.37 -13.51 -3.66
N SER A 275 -17.13 -14.01 -3.74
CA SER A 275 -16.14 -13.89 -2.66
C SER A 275 -14.99 -12.99 -3.09
N GLU A 276 -14.39 -12.27 -2.16
CA GLU A 276 -13.17 -11.51 -2.43
C GLU A 276 -11.98 -12.46 -2.51
N ILE A 277 -11.08 -12.17 -3.46
CA ILE A 277 -9.82 -12.89 -3.60
C ILE A 277 -8.71 -11.87 -3.44
N ASN A 278 -7.75 -12.18 -2.58
CA ASN A 278 -6.61 -11.29 -2.35
C ASN A 278 -5.67 -11.26 -3.56
N GLU A 279 -5.42 -12.39 -4.20
CA GLU A 279 -4.56 -12.49 -5.37
C GLU A 279 -5.00 -13.60 -6.31
N VAL A 280 -4.89 -13.37 -7.61
CA VAL A 280 -5.07 -14.39 -8.66
C VAL A 280 -3.84 -14.39 -9.56
N PHE A 281 -3.27 -15.56 -9.75
CA PHE A 281 -2.15 -15.79 -10.65
C PHE A 281 -2.57 -16.71 -11.78
N GLY A 282 -2.07 -16.47 -12.98
CA GLY A 282 -2.30 -17.32 -14.14
C GLY A 282 -2.66 -16.54 -15.40
N GLN A 283 -3.04 -17.27 -16.43
CA GLN A 283 -3.35 -16.73 -17.75
C GLN A 283 -4.55 -15.75 -17.67
N GLY A 284 -4.36 -14.53 -18.13
CA GLY A 284 -5.36 -13.44 -18.02
C GLY A 284 -5.24 -12.59 -16.75
N PHE A 285 -4.37 -12.97 -15.80
CA PHE A 285 -4.10 -12.29 -14.53
C PHE A 285 -2.59 -12.08 -14.32
N LYS A 286 -2.13 -11.89 -13.06
CA LYS A 286 -0.71 -11.75 -12.74
C LYS A 286 0.08 -13.00 -13.11
N ASN A 287 1.26 -12.85 -13.69
CA ASN A 287 2.16 -13.98 -13.96
C ASN A 287 2.76 -14.54 -12.67
N LEU A 288 2.87 -15.89 -12.57
CA LEU A 288 3.46 -16.61 -11.43
C LEU A 288 4.95 -16.30 -11.16
N GLY A 289 5.60 -15.48 -11.98
CA GLY A 289 7.04 -15.17 -11.92
C GLY A 289 7.38 -13.69 -11.70
N GLN A 290 6.43 -12.85 -11.28
CA GLN A 290 6.71 -11.43 -10.96
C GLN A 290 6.62 -11.15 -9.47
#